data_b8089e872245159f9b9644202eabe08f
#
_entry.id   b8089e872245159f9b9644202eabe08f
#
_cell.length_a   1.000
_cell.length_b   1.000
_cell.length_c   1.000
_cell.angle_alpha   90.00
_cell.angle_beta   90.00
_cell.angle_gamma   90.00
#
_symmetry.space_group_name_H-M   'P 1'
#
loop_
_entity.id
_entity.type
_entity.pdbx_description
1 polymer ?
#
loop_
_entity_poly.entity_id
_entity_poly.type
_entity_poly.pdbx_seq_one_letter_code
_entity_poly.pdbx_strand_id
1 'polypeptide(L)'
;VANGYTAPGRLAIYGGSAGGIFVGRAITERPDLFSAAVVGVGNTDSVRSETRANGVGNIPEYGTVTKEDEFRGLLAMSPYANVKAGAKYPAVLFEHGVNDTRVDVWMTLKTGSRLAAATASGRPVLMRLEYDAGHGPGATRDQAIARLVDRWAFLLWQAGLPGYQPKP
;
A
#
# COMPACT_ATOMS: atom_id res chain seq x y z
N VAL A 1 -14.08 4.63 -16.45
CA VAL A 1 -13.83 5.91 -17.15
C VAL A 1 -14.69 5.97 -18.41
N ALA A 2 -14.56 5.00 -19.34
CA ALA A 2 -15.26 5.04 -20.61
C ALA A 2 -16.80 5.18 -20.49
N ASN A 3 -17.40 4.59 -19.47
CA ASN A 3 -18.85 4.65 -19.22
C ASN A 3 -19.29 5.82 -18.29
N GLY A 4 -18.41 6.75 -17.99
CA GLY A 4 -18.74 7.95 -17.21
C GLY A 4 -18.89 7.76 -15.69
N TYR A 5 -18.65 6.56 -15.13
CA TYR A 5 -18.76 6.34 -13.67
C TYR A 5 -17.68 7.09 -12.87
N THR A 6 -16.53 7.35 -13.48
CA THR A 6 -15.42 8.07 -12.87
C THR A 6 -14.54 8.71 -13.96
N ALA A 7 -13.54 9.49 -13.55
CA ALA A 7 -12.54 10.10 -14.43
C ALA A 7 -11.12 9.73 -13.95
N PRO A 8 -10.10 9.84 -14.83
CA PRO A 8 -8.70 9.68 -14.42
C PRO A 8 -8.37 10.60 -13.25
N GLY A 9 -7.61 10.10 -12.29
CA GLY A 9 -7.26 10.84 -11.08
C GLY A 9 -8.40 11.08 -10.07
N ARG A 10 -9.54 10.41 -10.23
CA ARG A 10 -10.67 10.47 -9.28
C ARG A 10 -10.99 9.16 -8.59
N LEU A 11 -10.28 8.09 -8.92
CA LEU A 11 -10.41 6.82 -8.23
C LEU A 11 -9.58 6.82 -6.95
N ALA A 12 -10.14 6.25 -5.89
CA ALA A 12 -9.38 5.80 -4.75
C ALA A 12 -9.38 4.27 -4.73
N ILE A 13 -8.28 3.68 -4.23
CA ILE A 13 -8.12 2.22 -4.15
C ILE A 13 -7.65 1.82 -2.75
N TYR A 14 -8.20 0.74 -2.22
CA TYR A 14 -7.80 0.16 -0.94
C TYR A 14 -7.59 -1.34 -1.05
N GLY A 15 -6.57 -1.85 -0.38
CA GLY A 15 -6.34 -3.27 -0.19
C GLY A 15 -5.39 -3.55 0.97
N GLY A 16 -5.58 -4.70 1.60
CA GLY A 16 -4.79 -5.11 2.75
C GLY A 16 -4.19 -6.50 2.58
N SER A 17 -3.13 -6.81 3.33
CA SER A 17 -2.44 -8.11 3.29
C SER A 17 -1.98 -8.45 1.86
N ALA A 18 -2.38 -9.59 1.30
CA ALA A 18 -2.14 -9.92 -0.11
C ALA A 18 -2.70 -8.85 -1.08
N GLY A 19 -3.81 -8.18 -0.73
CA GLY A 19 -4.35 -7.05 -1.49
C GLY A 19 -3.41 -5.84 -1.57
N GLY A 20 -2.38 -5.77 -0.73
CA GLY A 20 -1.31 -4.79 -0.83
C GLY A 20 -0.47 -4.97 -2.09
N ILE A 21 -0.31 -6.20 -2.59
CA ILE A 21 0.31 -6.49 -3.89
C ILE A 21 -0.51 -5.82 -4.99
N PHE A 22 -1.83 -6.09 -4.99
CA PHE A 22 -2.75 -5.54 -6.00
C PHE A 22 -2.74 -4.02 -6.01
N VAL A 23 -2.97 -3.37 -4.85
CA VAL A 23 -3.01 -1.91 -4.76
C VAL A 23 -1.66 -1.30 -5.15
N GLY A 24 -0.57 -1.83 -4.59
CA GLY A 24 0.77 -1.33 -4.88
C GLY A 24 1.15 -1.48 -6.35
N ARG A 25 0.76 -2.59 -7.00
CA ARG A 25 0.98 -2.77 -8.45
C ARG A 25 0.10 -1.86 -9.28
N ALA A 26 -1.17 -1.71 -8.93
CA ALA A 26 -2.08 -0.81 -9.64
C ALA A 26 -1.54 0.63 -9.70
N ILE A 27 -1.07 1.16 -8.56
CA ILE A 27 -0.53 2.53 -8.51
C ILE A 27 0.85 2.68 -9.13
N THR A 28 1.67 1.61 -9.19
CA THR A 28 2.98 1.66 -9.85
C THR A 28 2.89 1.45 -11.36
N GLU A 29 1.84 0.80 -11.83
CA GLU A 29 1.59 0.56 -13.26
C GLU A 29 0.75 1.68 -13.90
N ARG A 30 -0.32 2.10 -13.22
CA ARG A 30 -1.26 3.11 -13.73
C ARG A 30 -1.51 4.21 -12.67
N PRO A 31 -0.46 4.96 -12.28
CA PRO A 31 -0.62 6.03 -11.29
C PRO A 31 -1.60 7.12 -11.71
N ASP A 32 -1.79 7.31 -13.01
CA ASP A 32 -2.68 8.29 -13.63
C ASP A 32 -4.17 8.07 -13.31
N LEU A 33 -4.58 6.86 -12.97
CA LEU A 33 -5.98 6.53 -12.70
C LEU A 33 -6.43 6.94 -11.30
N PHE A 34 -5.51 7.07 -10.34
CA PHE A 34 -5.84 7.17 -8.92
C PHE A 34 -5.56 8.56 -8.36
N SER A 35 -6.48 9.08 -7.53
CA SER A 35 -6.26 10.24 -6.68
C SER A 35 -5.56 9.84 -5.39
N ALA A 36 -5.94 8.70 -4.82
CA ALA A 36 -5.42 8.19 -3.57
C ALA A 36 -5.38 6.66 -3.54
N ALA A 37 -4.48 6.12 -2.72
CA ALA A 37 -4.41 4.70 -2.42
C ALA A 37 -4.18 4.47 -0.93
N VAL A 38 -4.77 3.41 -0.38
CA VAL A 38 -4.51 2.96 0.99
C VAL A 38 -4.04 1.51 0.95
N VAL A 39 -2.90 1.25 1.57
CA VAL A 39 -2.28 -0.08 1.68
C VAL A 39 -2.23 -0.47 3.15
N GLY A 40 -3.13 -1.37 3.56
CA GLY A 40 -3.21 -1.85 4.94
C GLY A 40 -2.46 -3.17 5.14
N VAL A 41 -1.50 -3.21 6.06
CA VAL A 41 -0.73 -4.43 6.41
C VAL A 41 -0.26 -5.20 5.17
N GLY A 42 0.19 -4.46 4.14
CA GLY A 42 0.34 -4.96 2.78
C GLY A 42 1.63 -5.75 2.53
N ASN A 43 1.51 -6.88 1.82
CA ASN A 43 2.66 -7.54 1.23
C ASN A 43 3.13 -6.72 0.01
N THR A 44 4.15 -5.90 0.19
CA THR A 44 4.60 -4.92 -0.82
C THR A 44 5.99 -5.19 -1.38
N ASP A 45 6.70 -6.18 -0.84
CA ASP A 45 7.98 -6.67 -1.39
C ASP A 45 7.93 -8.18 -1.61
N SER A 46 7.36 -8.58 -2.74
CA SER A 46 7.11 -9.99 -3.06
C SER A 46 8.39 -10.79 -3.21
N VAL A 47 9.49 -10.16 -3.67
CA VAL A 47 10.79 -10.83 -3.84
C VAL A 47 11.39 -11.29 -2.51
N ARG A 48 11.16 -10.53 -1.44
CA ARG A 48 11.67 -10.88 -0.11
C ARG A 48 10.63 -11.54 0.78
N SER A 49 9.47 -11.82 0.23
CA SER A 49 8.33 -12.37 0.95
C SER A 49 8.64 -13.73 1.59
N GLU A 50 9.33 -14.62 0.89
CA GLU A 50 9.65 -15.96 1.39
C GLU A 50 10.70 -15.98 2.51
N THR A 51 11.50 -14.91 2.68
CA THR A 51 12.51 -14.83 3.75
C THR A 51 11.94 -14.44 5.11
N ARG A 52 10.63 -14.16 5.20
CA ARG A 52 9.93 -13.87 6.45
C ARG A 52 9.67 -15.14 7.25
N ALA A 53 9.41 -14.99 8.56
CA ALA A 53 9.07 -16.11 9.43
C ALA A 53 7.91 -16.98 8.88
N ASN A 54 6.87 -16.34 8.30
CA ASN A 54 5.72 -17.02 7.70
C ASN A 54 5.76 -17.03 6.16
N GLY A 55 6.88 -16.69 5.55
CA GLY A 55 6.98 -16.51 4.11
C GLY A 55 6.97 -17.81 3.32
N VAL A 56 7.65 -18.83 3.83
CA VAL A 56 7.78 -20.14 3.17
C VAL A 56 6.43 -20.78 2.87
N GLY A 57 5.45 -20.61 3.75
CA GLY A 57 4.09 -21.12 3.55
C GLY A 57 3.35 -20.54 2.35
N ASN A 58 3.84 -19.41 1.80
CA ASN A 58 3.24 -18.75 0.64
C ASN A 58 3.90 -19.14 -0.70
N ILE A 59 4.98 -19.93 -0.67
CA ILE A 59 5.67 -20.38 -1.89
C ILE A 59 4.74 -21.12 -2.87
N PRO A 60 3.85 -22.02 -2.42
CA PRO A 60 2.94 -22.70 -3.34
C PRO A 60 2.00 -21.76 -4.10
N GLU A 61 1.71 -20.57 -3.55
CA GLU A 61 0.81 -19.58 -4.17
C GLU A 61 1.58 -18.59 -5.05
N TYR A 62 2.74 -18.08 -4.57
CA TYR A 62 3.43 -16.97 -5.22
C TYR A 62 4.71 -17.37 -5.95
N GLY A 63 5.24 -18.55 -5.66
CA GLY A 63 6.54 -18.99 -6.17
C GLY A 63 7.71 -18.68 -5.24
N THR A 64 8.92 -19.05 -5.68
CA THR A 64 10.17 -18.91 -4.94
C THR A 64 11.24 -18.16 -5.75
N VAL A 65 12.13 -17.47 -5.06
CA VAL A 65 13.29 -16.81 -5.71
C VAL A 65 14.35 -17.80 -6.19
N THR A 66 14.26 -19.08 -5.82
CA THR A 66 15.23 -20.12 -6.22
C THR A 66 15.00 -20.66 -7.63
N LYS A 67 13.84 -20.35 -8.25
CA LYS A 67 13.52 -20.70 -9.63
C LYS A 67 13.38 -19.43 -10.47
N GLU A 68 14.07 -19.38 -11.58
CA GLU A 68 14.21 -18.15 -12.38
C GLU A 68 12.86 -17.60 -12.90
N ASP A 69 11.99 -18.45 -13.41
CA ASP A 69 10.66 -18.07 -13.91
C ASP A 69 9.74 -17.57 -12.80
N GLU A 70 9.73 -18.25 -11.65
CA GLU A 70 8.96 -17.83 -10.47
C GLU A 70 9.53 -16.51 -9.89
N PHE A 71 10.86 -16.36 -9.85
CA PHE A 71 11.51 -15.10 -9.46
C PHE A 71 11.12 -13.92 -10.35
N ARG A 72 11.04 -14.14 -11.68
CA ARG A 72 10.56 -13.12 -12.63
C ARG A 72 9.11 -12.73 -12.33
N GLY A 73 8.27 -13.69 -11.99
CA GLY A 73 6.89 -13.46 -11.53
C GLY A 73 6.84 -12.62 -10.25
N LEU A 74 7.67 -12.97 -9.24
CA LEU A 74 7.78 -12.21 -7.99
C LEU A 74 8.26 -10.76 -8.22
N LEU A 75 9.21 -10.53 -9.11
CA LEU A 75 9.63 -9.18 -9.51
C LEU A 75 8.50 -8.41 -10.17
N ALA A 76 7.78 -9.02 -11.09
CA ALA A 76 6.67 -8.39 -11.80
C ALA A 76 5.52 -8.01 -10.84
N MET A 77 5.22 -8.85 -9.85
CA MET A 77 4.15 -8.59 -8.88
C MET A 77 4.58 -7.70 -7.69
N SER A 78 5.88 -7.48 -7.46
CA SER A 78 6.36 -6.71 -6.29
C SER A 78 6.13 -5.21 -6.45
N PRO A 79 5.28 -4.57 -5.64
CA PRO A 79 5.14 -3.11 -5.63
C PRO A 79 6.47 -2.40 -5.44
N TYR A 80 7.26 -2.83 -4.45
CA TYR A 80 8.57 -2.26 -4.16
C TYR A 80 9.50 -2.24 -5.37
N ALA A 81 9.62 -3.36 -6.07
CA ALA A 81 10.50 -3.48 -7.23
C ALA A 81 10.08 -2.58 -8.40
N ASN A 82 8.78 -2.28 -8.51
CA ASN A 82 8.20 -1.53 -9.61
C ASN A 82 8.04 -0.03 -9.36
N VAL A 83 8.51 0.49 -8.23
CA VAL A 83 8.57 1.94 -8.00
C VAL A 83 9.64 2.55 -8.91
N LYS A 84 9.22 3.53 -9.73
CA LYS A 84 10.06 4.26 -10.70
C LYS A 84 10.30 5.68 -10.21
N ALA A 85 11.56 6.12 -10.21
CA ALA A 85 11.92 7.50 -9.87
C ALA A 85 11.31 8.49 -10.87
N GLY A 86 10.83 9.63 -10.39
CA GLY A 86 10.24 10.69 -11.20
C GLY A 86 8.79 10.43 -11.65
N ALA A 87 8.20 9.27 -11.34
CA ALA A 87 6.79 9.02 -11.65
C ALA A 87 5.88 9.85 -10.74
N LYS A 88 4.72 10.25 -11.26
CA LYS A 88 3.71 11.02 -10.51
C LYS A 88 2.71 10.09 -9.84
N TYR A 89 3.10 9.53 -8.69
CA TYR A 89 2.24 8.64 -7.92
C TYR A 89 1.06 9.39 -7.28
N PRO A 90 -0.09 8.71 -7.03
CA PRO A 90 -1.19 9.27 -6.24
C PRO A 90 -0.75 9.56 -4.80
N ALA A 91 -1.61 10.20 -4.02
CA ALA A 91 -1.44 10.21 -2.58
C ALA A 91 -1.56 8.79 -2.02
N VAL A 92 -0.66 8.41 -1.10
CA VAL A 92 -0.67 7.04 -0.53
C VAL A 92 -0.63 7.08 0.98
N LEU A 93 -1.54 6.35 1.61
CA LEU A 93 -1.52 6.05 3.03
C LEU A 93 -1.19 4.56 3.23
N PHE A 94 -0.09 4.29 3.89
CA PHE A 94 0.22 2.96 4.41
C PHE A 94 -0.26 2.85 5.85
N GLU A 95 -0.96 1.77 6.18
CA GLU A 95 -1.40 1.46 7.55
C GLU A 95 -0.79 0.13 7.97
N HIS A 96 -0.09 0.07 9.13
CA HIS A 96 0.53 -1.18 9.58
C HIS A 96 0.63 -1.28 11.09
N GLY A 97 0.34 -2.46 11.62
CA GLY A 97 0.64 -2.81 13.01
C GLY A 97 2.11 -3.22 13.15
N VAL A 98 2.83 -2.61 14.09
CA VAL A 98 4.26 -2.87 14.29
C VAL A 98 4.54 -4.32 14.71
N ASN A 99 3.61 -4.92 15.44
CA ASN A 99 3.68 -6.32 15.91
C ASN A 99 3.05 -7.32 14.93
N ASP A 100 2.98 -6.97 13.63
CA ASP A 100 2.45 -7.87 12.61
C ASP A 100 3.41 -9.02 12.35
N THR A 101 2.98 -10.24 12.73
CA THR A 101 3.73 -11.48 12.53
C THR A 101 3.41 -12.19 11.22
N ARG A 102 2.37 -11.74 10.48
CA ARG A 102 1.98 -12.32 9.19
C ARG A 102 2.63 -11.61 8.01
N VAL A 103 2.64 -10.27 8.06
CA VAL A 103 3.32 -9.42 7.08
C VAL A 103 4.15 -8.41 7.85
N ASP A 104 5.46 -8.54 7.78
CA ASP A 104 6.36 -7.69 8.58
C ASP A 104 6.23 -6.21 8.21
N VAL A 105 6.22 -5.34 9.22
CA VAL A 105 6.10 -3.88 9.08
C VAL A 105 7.18 -3.27 8.19
N TRP A 106 8.37 -3.89 8.10
CA TRP A 106 9.46 -3.39 7.25
C TRP A 106 9.09 -3.33 5.76
N MET A 107 8.14 -4.16 5.30
CA MET A 107 7.65 -4.10 3.91
C MET A 107 6.97 -2.76 3.63
N THR A 108 6.10 -2.31 4.53
CA THR A 108 5.46 -1.00 4.46
C THR A 108 6.47 0.13 4.56
N LEU A 109 7.37 0.09 5.55
CA LEU A 109 8.39 1.13 5.75
C LEU A 109 9.29 1.28 4.52
N LYS A 110 9.77 0.15 4.00
CA LYS A 110 10.65 0.11 2.83
C LYS A 110 9.97 0.64 1.57
N THR A 111 8.75 0.18 1.30
CA THR A 111 8.01 0.57 0.10
C THR A 111 7.53 2.01 0.19
N GLY A 112 7.02 2.44 1.34
CA GLY A 112 6.59 3.81 1.57
C GLY A 112 7.73 4.81 1.45
N SER A 113 8.89 4.51 2.05
CA SER A 113 10.09 5.36 1.93
C SER A 113 10.59 5.46 0.49
N ARG A 114 10.63 4.32 -0.23
CA ARG A 114 11.02 4.33 -1.65
C ARG A 114 10.04 5.13 -2.50
N LEU A 115 8.73 4.98 -2.26
CA LEU A 115 7.70 5.70 -2.99
C LEU A 115 7.77 7.21 -2.72
N ALA A 116 7.96 7.61 -1.46
CA ALA A 116 8.13 9.01 -1.06
C ALA A 116 9.34 9.67 -1.72
N ALA A 117 10.48 8.94 -1.78
CA ALA A 117 11.68 9.42 -2.44
C ALA A 117 11.58 9.47 -3.98
N ALA A 118 10.73 8.62 -4.57
CA ALA A 118 10.64 8.47 -6.02
C ALA A 118 9.58 9.38 -6.67
N THR A 119 8.53 9.76 -5.92
CA THR A 119 7.40 10.48 -6.52
C THR A 119 7.74 11.91 -6.89
N ALA A 120 7.28 12.34 -8.08
CA ALA A 120 7.36 13.73 -8.55
C ALA A 120 5.98 14.42 -8.54
N SER A 121 4.97 13.85 -7.87
CA SER A 121 3.61 14.40 -7.88
C SER A 121 3.38 15.53 -6.88
N GLY A 122 4.24 15.66 -5.86
CA GLY A 122 4.01 16.54 -4.69
C GLY A 122 2.88 16.06 -3.76
N ARG A 123 2.25 14.91 -4.05
CA ARG A 123 1.18 14.33 -3.20
C ARG A 123 1.78 13.59 -2.00
N PRO A 124 1.08 13.57 -0.85
CA PRO A 124 1.61 12.96 0.36
C PRO A 124 1.75 11.43 0.24
N VAL A 125 2.84 10.92 0.78
CA VAL A 125 3.04 9.49 1.07
C VAL A 125 3.20 9.38 2.58
N LEU A 126 2.17 8.85 3.24
CA LEU A 126 2.05 8.79 4.70
C LEU A 126 2.13 7.35 5.20
N MET A 127 2.64 7.18 6.40
CA MET A 127 2.68 5.89 7.09
C MET A 127 2.06 6.04 8.48
N ARG A 128 0.94 5.34 8.71
CA ARG A 128 0.29 5.22 10.01
C ARG A 128 0.70 3.89 10.63
N LEU A 129 1.51 3.98 11.68
CA LEU A 129 2.00 2.82 12.43
C LEU A 129 1.25 2.69 13.74
N GLU A 130 0.76 1.49 14.04
CA GLU A 130 0.08 1.14 15.28
C GLU A 130 0.98 0.23 16.12
N TYR A 131 1.54 0.76 17.20
CA TYR A 131 2.56 0.08 17.98
C TYR A 131 2.01 -1.10 18.79
N ASP A 132 0.72 -1.09 19.13
CA ASP A 132 0.07 -2.13 19.92
C ASP A 132 -0.78 -3.07 19.06
N ALA A 133 -0.65 -3.03 17.73
CA ALA A 133 -1.42 -3.85 16.81
C ALA A 133 -0.55 -4.78 15.96
N GLY A 134 -1.15 -5.88 15.54
CA GLY A 134 -0.59 -6.84 14.57
C GLY A 134 -1.26 -6.74 13.20
N HIS A 135 -1.54 -7.91 12.59
CA HIS A 135 -2.12 -8.01 11.23
C HIS A 135 -3.59 -7.57 11.14
N GLY A 136 -4.24 -7.33 12.25
CA GLY A 136 -5.67 -6.98 12.32
C GLY A 136 -5.98 -5.49 12.24
N PRO A 137 -7.24 -5.13 12.43
CA PRO A 137 -7.72 -3.74 12.44
C PRO A 137 -7.31 -2.94 13.67
N GLY A 138 -6.58 -3.52 14.60
CA GLY A 138 -6.20 -3.00 15.90
C GLY A 138 -6.47 -4.03 17.00
N ALA A 139 -5.90 -3.84 18.18
CA ALA A 139 -6.11 -4.72 19.33
C ALA A 139 -7.45 -4.43 20.04
N THR A 140 -7.97 -3.20 19.90
CA THR A 140 -9.22 -2.77 20.52
C THR A 140 -10.20 -2.19 19.49
N ARG A 141 -11.48 -2.09 19.87
CA ARG A 141 -12.51 -1.42 19.05
C ARG A 141 -12.14 0.04 18.76
N ASP A 142 -11.63 0.76 19.73
CA ASP A 142 -11.30 2.18 19.59
C ASP A 142 -10.14 2.38 18.62
N GLN A 143 -9.11 1.52 18.66
CA GLN A 143 -8.04 1.51 17.67
C GLN A 143 -8.55 1.22 16.25
N ALA A 144 -9.47 0.26 16.12
CA ALA A 144 -10.09 -0.04 14.83
C ALA A 144 -10.90 1.15 14.28
N ILE A 145 -11.66 1.84 15.14
CA ILE A 145 -12.41 3.05 14.78
C ILE A 145 -11.44 4.18 14.39
N ALA A 146 -10.42 4.45 15.20
CA ALA A 146 -9.43 5.50 14.92
C ALA A 146 -8.76 5.28 13.57
N ARG A 147 -8.38 4.04 13.24
CA ARG A 147 -7.82 3.69 11.94
C ARG A 147 -8.79 3.94 10.78
N LEU A 148 -10.05 3.58 10.96
CA LEU A 148 -11.08 3.86 9.93
C LEU A 148 -11.28 5.35 9.75
N VAL A 149 -11.31 6.14 10.83
CA VAL A 149 -11.42 7.60 10.78
C VAL A 149 -10.26 8.21 10.00
N ASP A 150 -9.01 7.83 10.33
CA ASP A 150 -7.82 8.34 9.65
C ASP A 150 -7.82 8.00 8.16
N ARG A 151 -8.21 6.76 7.82
CA ARG A 151 -8.34 6.31 6.43
C ARG A 151 -9.35 7.14 5.65
N TRP A 152 -10.55 7.28 6.18
CA TRP A 152 -11.61 8.03 5.51
C TRP A 152 -11.30 9.52 5.45
N ALA A 153 -10.71 10.10 6.50
CA ALA A 153 -10.26 11.49 6.49
C ALA A 153 -9.22 11.72 5.39
N PHE A 154 -8.24 10.82 5.25
CA PHE A 154 -7.26 10.86 4.17
C PHE A 154 -7.91 10.76 2.78
N LEU A 155 -8.81 9.81 2.56
CA LEU A 155 -9.49 9.63 1.27
C LEU A 155 -10.35 10.83 0.92
N LEU A 156 -11.10 11.37 1.86
CA LEU A 156 -11.97 12.56 1.66
C LEU A 156 -11.14 13.83 1.45
N TRP A 157 -10.00 13.96 2.15
CA TRP A 157 -9.03 15.01 1.88
C TRP A 157 -8.54 14.94 0.42
N GLN A 158 -8.09 13.79 -0.03
CA GLN A 158 -7.56 13.62 -1.40
C GLN A 158 -8.66 13.69 -2.47
N ALA A 159 -9.91 13.46 -2.11
CA ALA A 159 -11.07 13.72 -2.97
C ALA A 159 -11.43 15.21 -3.10
N GLY A 160 -10.78 16.10 -2.33
CA GLY A 160 -10.99 17.55 -2.38
C GLY A 160 -12.19 18.04 -1.60
N LEU A 161 -12.76 17.24 -0.66
CA LEU A 161 -13.90 17.67 0.15
C LEU A 161 -13.48 18.82 1.10
N PRO A 162 -14.17 19.98 1.09
CA PRO A 162 -13.75 21.18 1.84
C PRO A 162 -13.59 20.94 3.36
N GLY A 163 -14.49 20.18 3.97
CA GLY A 163 -14.46 19.88 5.41
C GLY A 163 -13.31 18.98 5.87
N TYR A 164 -12.56 18.41 4.94
CA TYR A 164 -11.47 17.45 5.21
C TYR A 164 -10.10 17.96 4.77
N GLN A 165 -10.01 19.22 4.38
CA GLN A 165 -8.71 19.80 4.03
C GLN A 165 -7.91 20.07 5.31
N PRO A 166 -6.56 19.89 5.29
CA PRO A 166 -5.71 20.29 6.41
C PRO A 166 -5.94 21.74 6.76
N LYS A 167 -6.01 22.04 8.05
CA LYS A 167 -6.03 23.45 8.50
C LYS A 167 -4.63 24.04 8.32
N PRO A 168 -4.52 25.30 7.91
CA PRO A 168 -3.24 26.00 7.81
C PRO A 168 -2.51 26.09 9.14
#